data_98675c54351dccd57873d35014774d9c
#
_entry.id   98675c54351dccd57873d35014774d9c
#
_cell.length_a   1.000
_cell.length_b   1.000
_cell.length_c   1.000
_cell.angle_alpha   90.00
_cell.angle_beta   90.00
_cell.angle_gamma   90.00
#
_symmetry.space_group_name_H-M   'P 1'
#
loop_
_entity.id
_entity.type
_entity.pdbx_description
1 polymer ?
#
loop_
_entity_poly.entity_id
_entity_poly.type
_entity_poly.pdbx_seq_one_letter_code
_entity_poly.pdbx_strand_id
1 'polypeptide(L)'
;MFVRLMDELGYQRFAVVGHDRGALVAFRLGLDFPAAISQIAVLDVIPQGDLWPALSGVGTVFAAHLPFLAQPPDLPERMIAADPDLFFGHFLDSWQSPPGQLTADVRAAYLAACRKPETIAAICADYRAGAFIDPGHDQADAGAGRRLRMPVLAGWQDPGEQVLPFGPAKIWASWATNLSTVTYQCGHFIAEQQPVALCADLCRLLEKDG
;
A
#
# COMPACT_ATOMS: atom_id res chain seq x y z
N MET A 1 14.99 -1.02 -9.53
CA MET A 1 15.71 -0.13 -8.59
C MET A 1 15.99 -0.83 -7.27
N PHE A 2 14.98 -1.29 -6.49
CA PHE A 2 15.19 -1.87 -5.14
C PHE A 2 16.07 -3.13 -5.13
N VAL A 3 15.85 -4.10 -6.04
CA VAL A 3 16.68 -5.31 -6.13
C VAL A 3 18.15 -4.96 -6.36
N ARG A 4 18.41 -4.01 -7.25
CA ARG A 4 19.79 -3.54 -7.50
C ARG A 4 20.40 -2.86 -6.28
N LEU A 5 19.63 -2.06 -5.54
CA LEU A 5 20.10 -1.43 -4.30
C LEU A 5 20.49 -2.50 -3.27
N MET A 6 19.65 -3.51 -3.09
CA MET A 6 19.94 -4.60 -2.14
C MET A 6 21.15 -5.42 -2.57
N ASP A 7 21.32 -5.68 -3.85
CA ASP A 7 22.51 -6.34 -4.41
C ASP A 7 23.79 -5.53 -4.15
N GLU A 8 23.77 -4.20 -4.38
CA GLU A 8 24.88 -3.29 -4.05
C GLU A 8 25.20 -3.27 -2.54
N LEU A 9 24.20 -3.53 -1.67
CA LEU A 9 24.38 -3.69 -0.21
C LEU A 9 24.82 -5.11 0.19
N GLY A 10 24.96 -6.05 -0.75
CA GLY A 10 25.38 -7.42 -0.53
C GLY A 10 24.25 -8.40 -0.19
N TYR A 11 22.98 -7.98 -0.31
CA TYR A 11 21.82 -8.82 -0.06
C TYR A 11 21.16 -9.27 -1.36
N GLN A 12 21.40 -10.52 -1.76
CA GLN A 12 20.79 -11.11 -2.96
C GLN A 12 19.37 -11.62 -2.72
N ARG A 13 19.01 -11.90 -1.47
CA ARG A 13 17.68 -12.33 -1.05
C ARG A 13 17.27 -11.58 0.22
N PHE A 14 16.07 -11.02 0.23
CA PHE A 14 15.58 -10.17 1.33
C PHE A 14 14.06 -10.22 1.47
N ALA A 15 13.58 -9.93 2.67
CA ALA A 15 12.16 -9.73 2.93
C ALA A 15 11.74 -8.29 2.60
N VAL A 16 10.48 -8.11 2.20
CA VAL A 16 9.91 -6.79 1.90
C VAL A 16 8.64 -6.58 2.70
N VAL A 17 8.57 -5.44 3.35
CA VAL A 17 7.34 -4.96 4.01
C VAL A 17 6.91 -3.68 3.32
N GLY A 18 5.69 -3.65 2.84
CA GLY A 18 5.10 -2.48 2.22
C GLY A 18 3.75 -2.13 2.84
N HIS A 19 3.47 -0.84 2.95
CA HIS A 19 2.19 -0.32 3.38
C HIS A 19 1.62 0.58 2.29
N ASP A 20 0.32 0.51 2.04
CA ASP A 20 -0.39 1.28 1.01
C ASP A 20 0.30 1.17 -0.36
N ARG A 21 0.70 2.26 -0.99
CA ARG A 21 1.43 2.27 -2.28
C ARG A 21 2.73 1.46 -2.22
N GLY A 22 3.42 1.47 -1.07
CA GLY A 22 4.61 0.63 -0.85
C GLY A 22 4.31 -0.87 -0.89
N ALA A 23 3.11 -1.29 -0.49
CA ALA A 23 2.71 -2.70 -0.59
C ALA A 23 2.45 -3.14 -2.04
N LEU A 24 1.99 -2.24 -2.91
CA LEU A 24 1.90 -2.52 -4.36
C LEU A 24 3.29 -2.71 -4.99
N VAL A 25 4.27 -1.92 -4.54
CA VAL A 25 5.67 -2.11 -4.93
C VAL A 25 6.19 -3.48 -4.45
N ALA A 26 5.91 -3.85 -3.19
CA ALA A 26 6.30 -5.16 -2.65
C ALA A 26 5.65 -6.32 -3.43
N PHE A 27 4.36 -6.21 -3.74
CA PHE A 27 3.62 -7.15 -4.57
C PHE A 27 4.26 -7.32 -5.95
N ARG A 28 4.55 -6.20 -6.64
CA ARG A 28 5.19 -6.23 -7.96
C ARG A 28 6.59 -6.84 -7.90
N LEU A 29 7.39 -6.50 -6.87
CA LEU A 29 8.71 -7.10 -6.66
C LEU A 29 8.64 -8.62 -6.50
N GLY A 30 7.66 -9.12 -5.74
CA GLY A 30 7.48 -10.56 -5.55
C GLY A 30 7.11 -11.31 -6.83
N LEU A 31 6.33 -10.71 -7.73
CA LEU A 31 5.98 -11.29 -9.02
C LEU A 31 7.12 -11.20 -10.03
N ASP A 32 7.85 -10.08 -10.07
CA ASP A 32 8.89 -9.86 -11.09
C ASP A 32 10.25 -10.44 -10.69
N PHE A 33 10.56 -10.48 -9.40
CA PHE A 33 11.86 -10.94 -8.89
C PHE A 33 11.72 -12.01 -7.79
N PRO A 34 10.98 -13.11 -8.03
CA PRO A 34 10.66 -14.09 -6.99
C PRO A 34 11.89 -14.76 -6.36
N ALA A 35 13.02 -14.79 -7.07
CA ALA A 35 14.27 -15.35 -6.54
C ALA A 35 14.95 -14.41 -5.52
N ALA A 36 14.75 -13.10 -5.63
CA ALA A 36 15.34 -12.11 -4.73
C ALA A 36 14.48 -11.86 -3.47
N ILE A 37 13.22 -12.24 -3.48
CA ILE A 37 12.29 -11.95 -2.38
C ILE A 37 12.07 -13.22 -1.55
N SER A 38 12.43 -13.14 -0.27
CA SER A 38 12.26 -14.27 0.67
C SER A 38 10.85 -14.31 1.27
N GLN A 39 10.33 -13.20 1.76
CA GLN A 39 8.98 -13.04 2.33
C GLN A 39 8.41 -11.67 1.96
N ILE A 40 7.10 -11.54 2.00
CA ILE A 40 6.40 -10.28 1.75
C ILE A 40 5.37 -10.03 2.84
N ALA A 41 5.35 -8.81 3.38
CA ALA A 41 4.19 -8.28 4.07
C ALA A 41 3.57 -7.15 3.26
N VAL A 42 2.26 -7.24 3.01
CA VAL A 42 1.45 -6.21 2.34
C VAL A 42 0.41 -5.68 3.32
N LEU A 43 0.43 -4.37 3.56
CA LEU A 43 -0.40 -3.74 4.58
C LEU A 43 -1.36 -2.74 3.95
N ASP A 44 -2.64 -2.96 4.22
CA ASP A 44 -3.79 -2.08 3.95
C ASP A 44 -3.94 -1.64 2.49
N VAL A 45 -3.79 -2.56 1.57
CA VAL A 45 -4.00 -2.36 0.13
C VAL A 45 -4.45 -3.66 -0.53
N ILE A 46 -5.03 -3.55 -1.71
CA ILE A 46 -5.24 -4.66 -2.65
C ILE A 46 -4.65 -4.31 -4.03
N PRO A 47 -4.33 -5.30 -4.88
CA PRO A 47 -3.80 -5.06 -6.21
C PRO A 47 -4.70 -4.13 -7.04
N GLN A 48 -4.11 -3.33 -7.90
CA GLN A 48 -4.83 -2.29 -8.65
C GLN A 48 -5.83 -2.89 -9.66
N GLY A 49 -5.51 -4.06 -10.20
CA GLY A 49 -6.41 -4.83 -11.07
C GLY A 49 -7.69 -5.28 -10.37
N ASP A 50 -7.66 -5.46 -9.05
CA ASP A 50 -8.82 -5.79 -8.22
C ASP A 50 -9.51 -4.54 -7.66
N LEU A 51 -8.74 -3.48 -7.36
CA LEU A 51 -9.23 -2.25 -6.73
C LEU A 51 -10.17 -1.47 -7.66
N TRP A 52 -9.72 -1.15 -8.87
CA TRP A 52 -10.50 -0.30 -9.77
C TRP A 52 -11.88 -0.88 -10.12
N PRO A 53 -12.02 -2.19 -10.43
CA PRO A 53 -13.34 -2.79 -10.65
C PRO A 53 -14.24 -2.79 -9.41
N ALA A 54 -13.66 -2.83 -8.20
CA ALA A 54 -14.42 -2.80 -6.94
C ALA A 54 -14.98 -1.41 -6.62
N LEU A 55 -14.38 -0.35 -7.16
CA LEU A 55 -14.82 1.03 -6.93
C LEU A 55 -16.03 1.34 -7.80
N SER A 56 -17.21 1.45 -7.19
CA SER A 56 -18.44 1.81 -7.89
C SER A 56 -19.39 2.62 -7.00
N GLY A 57 -20.22 3.46 -7.62
CA GLY A 57 -21.26 4.22 -6.93
C GLY A 57 -20.70 5.08 -5.80
N VAL A 58 -21.32 5.04 -4.63
CA VAL A 58 -20.90 5.83 -3.44
C VAL A 58 -19.51 5.45 -2.95
N GLY A 59 -19.04 4.24 -3.21
CA GLY A 59 -17.67 3.82 -2.85
C GLY A 59 -16.58 4.70 -3.47
N THR A 60 -16.84 5.28 -4.65
CA THR A 60 -15.89 6.22 -5.27
C THR A 60 -15.75 7.54 -4.50
N VAL A 61 -16.72 7.92 -3.69
CA VAL A 61 -16.65 9.13 -2.86
C VAL A 61 -15.60 8.96 -1.76
N PHE A 62 -15.56 7.79 -1.11
CA PHE A 62 -14.55 7.49 -0.08
C PHE A 62 -13.14 7.34 -0.66
N ALA A 63 -13.06 6.91 -1.92
CA ALA A 63 -11.79 6.76 -2.64
C ALA A 63 -11.53 7.91 -3.63
N ALA A 64 -12.13 9.10 -3.42
CA ALA A 64 -12.06 10.23 -4.35
C ALA A 64 -10.64 10.71 -4.66
N HIS A 65 -9.69 10.48 -3.76
CA HIS A 65 -8.28 10.77 -3.97
C HIS A 65 -7.67 9.95 -5.14
N LEU A 66 -8.12 8.71 -5.35
CA LEU A 66 -7.61 7.85 -6.42
C LEU A 66 -7.83 8.47 -7.81
N PRO A 67 -9.09 8.75 -8.26
CA PRO A 67 -9.32 9.38 -9.54
C PRO A 67 -8.84 10.83 -9.60
N PHE A 68 -8.77 11.55 -8.47
CA PHE A 68 -8.24 12.91 -8.44
C PHE A 68 -6.73 12.93 -8.72
N LEU A 69 -5.94 12.13 -7.99
CA LEU A 69 -4.48 12.07 -8.15
C LEU A 69 -4.06 11.46 -9.49
N ALA A 70 -4.94 10.63 -10.10
CA ALA A 70 -4.71 10.03 -11.40
C ALA A 70 -5.06 10.95 -12.59
N GLN A 71 -5.56 12.16 -12.35
CA GLN A 71 -5.83 13.13 -13.43
C GLN A 71 -4.57 13.44 -14.25
N PRO A 72 -4.73 13.91 -15.51
CA PRO A 72 -3.60 14.33 -16.33
C PRO A 72 -2.66 15.29 -15.58
N PRO A 73 -1.36 15.26 -15.91
CA PRO A 73 -0.37 16.13 -15.27
C PRO A 73 -0.77 17.61 -15.24
N ASP A 74 -0.24 18.31 -14.25
CA ASP A 74 -0.40 19.72 -13.89
C ASP A 74 -1.62 20.02 -12.99
N LEU A 75 -2.80 19.46 -13.24
CA LEU A 75 -3.98 19.82 -12.46
C LEU A 75 -3.89 19.40 -10.99
N PRO A 76 -3.73 18.10 -10.64
CA PRO A 76 -3.67 17.70 -9.23
C PRO A 76 -2.43 18.28 -8.53
N GLU A 77 -1.30 18.32 -9.21
CA GLU A 77 -0.05 18.86 -8.65
C GLU A 77 -0.21 20.32 -8.21
N ARG A 78 -0.83 21.17 -9.05
CA ARG A 78 -1.04 22.58 -8.73
C ARG A 78 -2.09 22.79 -7.65
N MET A 79 -3.15 21.99 -7.66
CA MET A 79 -4.19 22.08 -6.63
C MET A 79 -3.62 21.67 -5.25
N ILE A 80 -2.83 20.63 -5.18
CA ILE A 80 -2.20 20.17 -3.94
C ILE A 80 -1.14 21.18 -3.48
N ALA A 81 -0.31 21.68 -4.40
CA ALA A 81 0.74 22.65 -4.08
C ALA A 81 0.21 23.98 -3.55
N ALA A 82 -1.06 24.32 -3.82
CA ALA A 82 -1.70 25.51 -3.27
C ALA A 82 -1.90 25.43 -1.75
N ASP A 83 -2.20 24.24 -1.21
CA ASP A 83 -2.26 23.96 0.23
C ASP A 83 -2.02 22.46 0.50
N PRO A 84 -0.75 22.04 0.52
CA PRO A 84 -0.42 20.64 0.76
C PRO A 84 -0.78 20.17 2.17
N ASP A 85 -0.80 21.07 3.14
CA ASP A 85 -1.16 20.75 4.53
C ASP A 85 -2.64 20.44 4.66
N LEU A 86 -3.50 21.18 3.97
CA LEU A 86 -4.93 20.88 3.91
C LEU A 86 -5.16 19.52 3.24
N PHE A 87 -4.53 19.30 2.08
CA PHE A 87 -4.74 18.08 1.30
C PHE A 87 -4.23 16.82 2.04
N PHE A 88 -2.96 16.76 2.38
CA PHE A 88 -2.39 15.60 3.03
C PHE A 88 -2.79 15.47 4.50
N GLY A 89 -2.93 16.60 5.20
CA GLY A 89 -3.42 16.65 6.57
C GLY A 89 -4.81 16.05 6.72
N HIS A 90 -5.70 16.27 5.74
CA HIS A 90 -7.02 15.65 5.72
C HIS A 90 -6.93 14.11 5.83
N PHE A 91 -6.08 13.47 5.05
CA PHE A 91 -5.92 12.00 5.09
C PHE A 91 -5.23 11.53 6.36
N LEU A 92 -4.18 12.25 6.80
CA LEU A 92 -3.49 11.93 8.05
C LEU A 92 -4.46 11.99 9.26
N ASP A 93 -5.44 12.87 9.23
CA ASP A 93 -6.38 13.04 10.34
C ASP A 93 -7.61 12.11 10.20
N SER A 94 -8.14 11.92 8.97
CA SER A 94 -9.40 11.18 8.76
C SER A 94 -9.23 9.67 8.63
N TRP A 95 -8.03 9.17 8.29
CA TRP A 95 -7.79 7.73 8.11
C TRP A 95 -7.29 7.02 9.37
N GLN A 96 -7.35 7.68 10.51
CA GLN A 96 -7.08 7.07 11.82
C GLN A 96 -8.35 6.48 12.42
N SER A 97 -8.24 5.37 13.13
CA SER A 97 -9.32 4.82 13.95
C SER A 97 -8.74 4.22 15.25
N PRO A 98 -9.06 4.78 16.43
CA PRO A 98 -9.75 6.06 16.62
C PRO A 98 -8.92 7.28 16.16
N PRO A 99 -9.53 8.45 15.99
CA PRO A 99 -8.81 9.70 15.65
C PRO A 99 -7.76 10.09 16.67
N GLY A 100 -6.71 10.83 16.23
CA GLY A 100 -5.72 11.42 17.13
C GLY A 100 -4.62 10.45 17.61
N GLN A 101 -4.44 9.34 16.93
CA GLN A 101 -3.40 8.35 17.25
C GLN A 101 -2.02 8.71 16.70
N LEU A 102 -1.93 9.50 15.63
CA LEU A 102 -0.67 10.02 15.15
C LEU A 102 -0.18 11.14 16.07
N THR A 103 1.04 10.99 16.59
CA THR A 103 1.65 12.07 17.39
C THR A 103 1.92 13.30 16.53
N ALA A 104 1.97 14.47 17.15
CA ALA A 104 2.23 15.73 16.44
C ALA A 104 3.54 15.70 15.64
N ASP A 105 4.58 15.06 16.19
CA ASP A 105 5.89 14.95 15.55
C ASP A 105 5.85 14.04 14.31
N VAL A 106 5.16 12.90 14.38
CA VAL A 106 4.96 11.99 13.24
C VAL A 106 4.17 12.69 12.15
N ARG A 107 3.05 13.32 12.51
CA ARG A 107 2.24 14.10 11.57
C ARG A 107 3.05 15.22 10.89
N ALA A 108 3.84 15.96 11.66
CA ALA A 108 4.69 17.02 11.12
C ALA A 108 5.77 16.47 10.16
N ALA A 109 6.35 15.32 10.45
CA ALA A 109 7.33 14.66 9.59
C ALA A 109 6.72 14.27 8.23
N TYR A 110 5.53 13.67 8.22
CA TYR A 110 4.80 13.35 6.99
C TYR A 110 4.49 14.61 6.16
N LEU A 111 3.95 15.65 6.78
CA LEU A 111 3.65 16.90 6.09
C LEU A 111 4.90 17.57 5.52
N ALA A 112 6.00 17.56 6.26
CA ALA A 112 7.28 18.11 5.78
C ALA A 112 7.79 17.41 4.51
N ALA A 113 7.58 16.09 4.39
CA ALA A 113 7.90 15.35 3.18
C ALA A 113 6.94 15.68 2.03
N CYS A 114 5.64 15.78 2.31
CA CYS A 114 4.59 16.01 1.32
C CYS A 114 4.55 17.45 0.77
N ARG A 115 5.13 18.43 1.47
CA ARG A 115 5.22 19.83 0.99
C ARG A 115 6.17 20.04 -0.19
N LYS A 116 7.04 19.09 -0.47
CA LYS A 116 8.04 19.19 -1.54
C LYS A 116 7.39 19.01 -2.90
N PRO A 117 7.59 19.94 -3.88
CA PRO A 117 7.00 19.82 -5.21
C PRO A 117 7.34 18.52 -5.93
N GLU A 118 8.56 18.04 -5.78
CA GLU A 118 9.00 16.77 -6.35
C GLU A 118 8.30 15.57 -5.74
N THR A 119 7.95 15.62 -4.44
CA THR A 119 7.16 14.57 -3.77
C THR A 119 5.73 14.58 -4.28
N ILE A 120 5.10 15.75 -4.41
CA ILE A 120 3.74 15.89 -4.95
C ILE A 120 3.68 15.33 -6.38
N ALA A 121 4.64 15.70 -7.22
CA ALA A 121 4.73 15.21 -8.60
C ALA A 121 4.92 13.69 -8.65
N ALA A 122 5.76 13.13 -7.79
CA ALA A 122 6.00 11.69 -7.70
C ALA A 122 4.75 10.93 -7.24
N ILE A 123 4.03 11.45 -6.24
CA ILE A 123 2.76 10.88 -5.76
C ILE A 123 1.75 10.84 -6.91
N CYS A 124 1.50 11.96 -7.58
CA CYS A 124 0.55 12.00 -8.70
C CYS A 124 0.96 11.06 -9.84
N ALA A 125 2.25 10.96 -10.16
CA ALA A 125 2.74 10.04 -11.17
C ALA A 125 2.52 8.56 -10.79
N ASP A 126 2.73 8.21 -9.52
CA ASP A 126 2.48 6.86 -8.98
C ASP A 126 0.99 6.51 -9.03
N TYR A 127 0.09 7.43 -8.65
CA TYR A 127 -1.35 7.21 -8.77
C TYR A 127 -1.82 7.08 -10.23
N ARG A 128 -1.23 7.83 -11.18
CA ARG A 128 -1.48 7.64 -12.62
C ARG A 128 -1.04 6.27 -13.10
N ALA A 129 0.13 5.80 -12.67
CA ALA A 129 0.57 4.43 -12.99
C ALA A 129 -0.40 3.40 -12.43
N GLY A 130 -0.81 3.55 -11.17
CA GLY A 130 -1.80 2.69 -10.51
C GLY A 130 -3.18 2.66 -11.19
N ALA A 131 -3.55 3.73 -11.90
CA ALA A 131 -4.81 3.79 -12.63
C ALA A 131 -4.73 3.21 -14.06
N PHE A 132 -3.63 3.48 -14.78
CA PHE A 132 -3.58 3.27 -16.23
C PHE A 132 -2.55 2.22 -16.68
N ILE A 133 -1.64 1.79 -15.79
CA ILE A 133 -0.56 0.85 -16.12
C ILE A 133 -0.70 -0.43 -15.30
N ASP A 134 -0.72 -0.30 -13.98
CA ASP A 134 -0.68 -1.44 -13.06
C ASP A 134 -1.85 -2.42 -13.24
N PRO A 135 -3.12 -1.98 -13.49
CA PRO A 135 -4.20 -2.93 -13.72
C PRO A 135 -3.98 -3.84 -14.91
N GLY A 136 -3.32 -3.32 -15.96
CA GLY A 136 -2.96 -4.12 -17.14
C GLY A 136 -1.90 -5.19 -16.82
N HIS A 137 -0.91 -4.85 -16.00
CA HIS A 137 0.08 -5.81 -15.51
C HIS A 137 -0.57 -6.88 -14.63
N ASP A 138 -1.42 -6.48 -13.69
CA ASP A 138 -2.13 -7.40 -12.79
C ASP A 138 -3.02 -8.37 -13.58
N GLN A 139 -3.78 -7.87 -14.57
CA GLN A 139 -4.62 -8.70 -15.44
C GLN A 139 -3.79 -9.70 -16.25
N ALA A 140 -2.66 -9.27 -16.81
CA ALA A 140 -1.76 -10.14 -17.56
C ALA A 140 -1.17 -11.25 -16.68
N ASP A 141 -0.74 -10.91 -15.46
CA ASP A 141 -0.20 -11.87 -14.52
C ASP A 141 -1.26 -12.86 -14.01
N ALA A 142 -2.46 -12.38 -13.69
CA ALA A 142 -3.58 -13.23 -13.30
C ALA A 142 -3.96 -14.20 -14.45
N GLY A 143 -4.03 -13.70 -15.69
CA GLY A 143 -4.31 -14.52 -16.89
C GLY A 143 -3.22 -15.56 -17.15
N ALA A 144 -1.97 -15.27 -16.80
CA ALA A 144 -0.85 -16.22 -16.89
C ALA A 144 -0.75 -17.15 -15.67
N GLY A 145 -1.61 -17.03 -14.68
CA GLY A 145 -1.58 -17.81 -13.43
C GLY A 145 -0.36 -17.50 -12.55
N ARG A 146 0.25 -16.32 -12.72
CA ARG A 146 1.39 -15.90 -11.88
C ARG A 146 0.91 -15.57 -10.47
N ARG A 147 1.60 -16.06 -9.47
CA ARG A 147 1.28 -15.88 -8.06
C ARG A 147 2.54 -15.74 -7.22
N LEU A 148 2.43 -15.05 -6.10
CA LEU A 148 3.45 -15.01 -5.07
C LEU A 148 3.61 -16.42 -4.46
N ARG A 149 4.83 -16.95 -4.48
CA ARG A 149 5.14 -18.31 -4.00
C ARG A 149 5.87 -18.33 -2.65
N MET A 150 6.50 -17.20 -2.29
CA MET A 150 7.11 -17.00 -0.98
C MET A 150 6.03 -16.84 0.10
N PRO A 151 6.35 -16.95 1.39
CA PRO A 151 5.44 -16.60 2.47
C PRO A 151 4.95 -15.15 2.34
N VAL A 152 3.63 -14.96 2.43
CA VAL A 152 2.97 -13.65 2.36
C VAL A 152 2.14 -13.43 3.62
N LEU A 153 2.33 -12.27 4.25
CA LEU A 153 1.43 -11.74 5.26
C LEU A 153 0.63 -10.61 4.63
N ALA A 154 -0.68 -10.76 4.54
CA ALA A 154 -1.58 -9.66 4.17
C ALA A 154 -2.31 -9.17 5.42
N GLY A 155 -2.06 -7.90 5.78
CA GLY A 155 -2.67 -7.24 6.93
C GLY A 155 -3.49 -6.04 6.50
N TRP A 156 -4.64 -5.83 7.14
CA TRP A 156 -5.48 -4.66 6.86
C TRP A 156 -6.18 -4.14 8.11
N GLN A 157 -6.66 -2.90 8.01
CA GLN A 157 -7.41 -2.23 9.05
C GLN A 157 -8.77 -2.91 9.30
N ASP A 158 -9.23 -2.84 10.53
CA ASP A 158 -10.62 -3.05 10.89
C ASP A 158 -11.14 -1.77 11.57
N PRO A 159 -11.70 -0.85 10.80
CA PRO A 159 -12.21 0.40 11.35
C PRO A 159 -13.53 0.25 12.11
N GLY A 160 -13.94 -0.98 12.42
CA GLY A 160 -15.17 -1.31 13.12
C GLY A 160 -16.39 -1.37 12.20
N GLU A 161 -17.33 -0.43 12.35
CA GLU A 161 -18.60 -0.44 11.59
C GLU A 161 -18.44 -0.11 10.09
N GLN A 162 -17.28 0.42 9.67
CA GLN A 162 -17.00 0.70 8.26
C GLN A 162 -16.59 -0.58 7.55
N VAL A 163 -17.45 -1.04 6.67
CA VAL A 163 -17.17 -2.23 5.84
C VAL A 163 -16.37 -1.79 4.61
N LEU A 164 -15.21 -2.42 4.40
CA LEU A 164 -14.48 -2.26 3.14
C LEU A 164 -15.36 -2.77 1.98
N PRO A 165 -15.38 -2.08 0.83
CA PRO A 165 -16.22 -2.47 -0.32
C PRO A 165 -15.75 -3.77 -1.00
N PHE A 166 -14.74 -4.42 -0.46
CA PHE A 166 -14.13 -5.65 -0.98
C PHE A 166 -13.62 -6.53 0.17
N GLY A 167 -13.41 -7.82 -0.13
CA GLY A 167 -12.87 -8.80 0.83
C GLY A 167 -11.35 -9.01 0.63
N PRO A 168 -10.46 -8.32 1.37
CA PRO A 168 -9.00 -8.40 1.15
C PRO A 168 -8.46 -9.83 1.22
N ALA A 169 -8.96 -10.63 2.17
CA ALA A 169 -8.54 -12.03 2.33
C ALA A 169 -8.78 -12.86 1.06
N LYS A 170 -9.94 -12.72 0.43
CA LYS A 170 -10.27 -13.45 -0.80
C LYS A 170 -9.41 -12.99 -1.97
N ILE A 171 -9.17 -11.68 -2.08
CA ILE A 171 -8.34 -11.11 -3.13
C ILE A 171 -6.91 -11.61 -2.98
N TRP A 172 -6.30 -11.48 -1.82
CA TRP A 172 -4.93 -11.93 -1.58
C TRP A 172 -4.78 -13.45 -1.73
N ALA A 173 -5.82 -14.25 -1.41
CA ALA A 173 -5.82 -15.69 -1.65
C ALA A 173 -5.75 -16.04 -3.15
N SER A 174 -6.22 -15.17 -4.05
CA SER A 174 -6.02 -15.36 -5.49
C SER A 174 -4.60 -15.06 -5.96
N TRP A 175 -3.83 -14.25 -5.22
CA TRP A 175 -2.50 -13.79 -5.59
C TRP A 175 -1.34 -14.50 -4.88
N ALA A 176 -1.59 -15.20 -3.77
CA ALA A 176 -0.53 -15.86 -3.00
C ALA A 176 -0.86 -17.32 -2.72
N THR A 177 0.15 -18.19 -2.83
CA THR A 177 0.02 -19.63 -2.56
C THR A 177 0.30 -20.00 -1.10
N ASN A 178 1.09 -19.18 -0.41
CA ASN A 178 1.44 -19.32 1.01
C ASN A 178 1.06 -18.04 1.76
N LEU A 179 -0.24 -17.88 2.04
CA LEU A 179 -0.84 -16.68 2.60
C LEU A 179 -1.17 -16.84 4.08
N SER A 180 -0.75 -15.88 4.89
CA SER A 180 -1.29 -15.60 6.22
C SER A 180 -2.01 -14.27 6.18
N THR A 181 -3.11 -14.12 6.92
CA THR A 181 -3.88 -12.88 6.99
C THR A 181 -4.04 -12.41 8.42
N VAL A 182 -4.09 -11.12 8.63
CA VAL A 182 -4.33 -10.49 9.93
C VAL A 182 -5.14 -9.21 9.78
N THR A 183 -5.98 -8.93 10.76
CA THR A 183 -6.77 -7.69 10.83
C THR A 183 -6.35 -6.92 12.07
N TYR A 184 -6.11 -5.62 11.93
CA TYR A 184 -5.69 -4.72 13.01
C TYR A 184 -6.85 -3.80 13.38
N GLN A 185 -7.15 -3.72 14.68
CA GLN A 185 -8.18 -2.82 15.23
C GLN A 185 -7.66 -1.38 15.23
N CYS A 186 -7.59 -0.79 14.06
CA CYS A 186 -7.08 0.56 13.83
C CYS A 186 -7.57 1.10 12.48
N GLY A 187 -7.14 2.31 12.12
CA GLY A 187 -7.29 2.86 10.78
C GLY A 187 -6.15 2.47 9.86
N HIS A 188 -5.99 3.26 8.80
CA HIS A 188 -5.03 3.01 7.73
C HIS A 188 -3.56 2.95 8.19
N PHE A 189 -3.18 3.72 9.21
CA PHE A 189 -1.79 3.86 9.65
C PHE A 189 -1.40 2.75 10.65
N ILE A 190 -1.41 1.50 10.18
CA ILE A 190 -1.19 0.29 11.01
C ILE A 190 0.12 0.37 11.79
N ALA A 191 1.21 0.81 11.16
CA ALA A 191 2.53 0.87 11.78
C ALA A 191 2.59 1.84 12.96
N GLU A 192 1.87 2.95 12.87
CA GLU A 192 1.81 3.98 13.91
C GLU A 192 0.79 3.62 15.00
N GLN A 193 -0.34 3.01 14.61
CA GLN A 193 -1.45 2.76 15.53
C GLN A 193 -1.32 1.41 16.25
N GLN A 194 -0.71 0.41 15.61
CA GLN A 194 -0.57 -0.96 16.16
C GLN A 194 0.89 -1.49 16.05
N PRO A 195 1.92 -0.72 16.45
CA PRO A 195 3.32 -1.10 16.20
C PRO A 195 3.72 -2.41 16.88
N VAL A 196 3.20 -2.69 18.08
CA VAL A 196 3.54 -3.90 18.84
C VAL A 196 2.97 -5.15 18.17
N ALA A 197 1.68 -5.09 17.78
CA ALA A 197 1.02 -6.20 17.10
C ALA A 197 1.65 -6.46 15.72
N LEU A 198 1.88 -5.40 14.95
CA LEU A 198 2.53 -5.50 13.65
C LEU A 198 3.94 -6.10 13.78
N CYS A 199 4.74 -5.63 14.74
CA CYS A 199 6.09 -6.16 14.97
C CYS A 199 6.06 -7.67 15.26
N ALA A 200 5.14 -8.12 16.12
CA ALA A 200 4.99 -9.54 16.44
C ALA A 200 4.61 -10.39 15.21
N ASP A 201 3.74 -9.87 14.34
CA ASP A 201 3.36 -10.56 13.11
C ASP A 201 4.51 -10.60 12.09
N LEU A 202 5.27 -9.53 11.96
CA LEU A 202 6.45 -9.48 11.09
C LEU A 202 7.54 -10.43 11.59
N CYS A 203 7.80 -10.50 12.90
CA CYS A 203 8.75 -11.48 13.45
C CYS A 203 8.33 -12.91 13.10
N ARG A 204 7.04 -13.26 13.28
CA ARG A 204 6.52 -14.58 12.89
C ARG A 204 6.62 -14.86 11.39
N LEU A 205 6.50 -13.85 10.55
CA LEU A 205 6.70 -14.01 9.11
C LEU A 205 8.17 -14.32 8.81
N LEU A 206 9.09 -13.58 9.42
CA LEU A 206 10.53 -13.71 9.17
C LEU A 206 11.12 -15.01 9.71
N GLU A 207 10.51 -15.60 10.75
CA GLU A 207 10.94 -16.90 11.31
C GLU A 207 10.57 -18.11 10.42
N LYS A 208 9.70 -17.95 9.43
CA LYS A 208 9.25 -19.04 8.55
C LYS A 208 10.30 -19.53 7.53
N ASP A 209 11.46 -18.91 7.49
CA ASP A 209 12.55 -19.23 6.55
C ASP A 209 13.73 -19.99 7.22
N GLY A 210 13.48 -20.64 8.34
CA GLY A 210 14.45 -21.51 8.99
C GLY A 210 14.60 -22.87 8.30
#